data_d17c50057374237df8869242d50157b5
#
_entry.id   d17c50057374237df8869242d50157b5
#
_cell.length_a   1.000
_cell.length_b   1.000
_cell.length_c   1.000
_cell.angle_alpha   90.00
_cell.angle_beta   90.00
_cell.angle_gamma   90.00
#
_symmetry.space_group_name_H-M   'P 1'
#
loop_
_entity.id
_entity.type
_entity.pdbx_description
1 polymer ?
#
loop_
_entity_poly.entity_id
_entity_poly.type
_entity_poly.pdbx_seq_one_letter_code
_entity_poly.pdbx_strand_id
1 'polypeptide(L)'
;MLFRIIKIPAKFALRIYCRKIITTNAAALSKKGPLLIASNHPNSFLDAIILACLFKRPIYSLARGDSFKNKWITKLLIGLNILPIYRLSEGAENLNNNYDTFTKCREIFKKNGIVLIFSEGLCINEWKLRSLKKGTARLAFSSWEEGIDLTILPTGINYHSFTSFGKNVQLNFGNTFNWNEFDRKNMDGVSINQFNTKLKNELTNLVEHIDSKDIETIKNKFSTSPSAIKKGLLFFPSLIGKWIHAPLYLPLQKWSWKAVGGNDHYDSVLIGLLFILYPFYLSIFSFVIYAFVGSWYWMIPFLLLPLLAWAFVQTKREF
;
A
#
# COMPACT_ATOMS: atom_id res chain seq x y z
N MET A 1 -12.26 -15.08 1.96
CA MET A 1 -11.87 -15.61 3.30
C MET A 1 -10.42 -15.27 3.64
N LEU A 2 -9.45 -15.59 2.79
CA LEU A 2 -8.01 -15.36 3.00
C LEU A 2 -7.67 -13.89 3.32
N PHE A 3 -8.20 -12.93 2.55
CA PHE A 3 -8.00 -11.49 2.80
C PHE A 3 -8.32 -11.06 4.23
N ARG A 4 -9.44 -11.55 4.80
CA ARG A 4 -9.86 -11.18 6.16
C ARG A 4 -8.91 -11.72 7.22
N ILE A 5 -8.39 -12.92 7.01
CA ILE A 5 -7.44 -13.58 7.93
C ILE A 5 -6.09 -12.85 7.89
N ILE A 6 -5.57 -12.57 6.69
CA ILE A 6 -4.26 -11.92 6.53
C ILE A 6 -4.30 -10.43 6.90
N LYS A 7 -5.43 -9.75 6.76
CA LYS A 7 -5.56 -8.32 7.09
C LYS A 7 -5.15 -8.00 8.53
N ILE A 8 -5.46 -8.86 9.50
CA ILE A 8 -5.14 -8.62 10.92
C ILE A 8 -3.63 -8.62 11.16
N PRO A 9 -2.87 -9.70 10.84
CA PRO A 9 -1.43 -9.70 11.01
C PRO A 9 -0.72 -8.67 10.11
N ALA A 10 -1.21 -8.42 8.89
CA ALA A 10 -0.66 -7.38 8.03
C ALA A 10 -0.82 -5.97 8.63
N LYS A 11 -1.95 -5.66 9.23
CA LYS A 11 -2.17 -4.40 9.94
C LYS A 11 -1.22 -4.24 11.13
N PHE A 12 -0.93 -5.34 11.82
CA PHE A 12 0.04 -5.35 12.91
C PHE A 12 1.47 -5.14 12.40
N ALA A 13 1.87 -5.87 11.34
CA ALA A 13 3.16 -5.73 10.69
C ALA A 13 3.40 -4.29 10.19
N LEU A 14 2.39 -3.64 9.59
CA LEU A 14 2.49 -2.24 9.17
C LEU A 14 2.77 -1.27 10.32
N ARG A 15 2.24 -1.53 11.53
CA ARG A 15 2.54 -0.70 12.72
C ARG A 15 3.97 -0.83 13.21
N ILE A 16 4.64 -1.92 12.86
CA ILE A 16 6.06 -2.12 13.13
C ILE A 16 6.89 -1.57 11.97
N TYR A 17 6.47 -1.83 10.72
CA TYR A 17 7.20 -1.42 9.54
C TYR A 17 7.16 0.09 9.29
N CYS A 18 6.03 0.74 9.54
CA CYS A 18 5.86 2.18 9.44
C CYS A 18 5.87 2.82 10.83
N ARG A 19 6.70 3.87 11.01
CA ARG A 19 6.71 4.62 12.26
C ARG A 19 5.37 5.31 12.50
N LYS A 20 4.84 5.97 11.49
CA LYS A 20 3.58 6.69 11.54
C LYS A 20 2.88 6.64 10.18
N ILE A 21 1.58 6.44 10.21
CA ILE A 21 0.70 6.62 9.06
C ILE A 21 -0.26 7.74 9.44
N ILE A 22 -0.16 8.86 8.74
CA ILE A 22 -0.97 10.06 8.95
C ILE A 22 -2.03 10.09 7.85
N THR A 23 -3.26 10.37 8.21
CA THR A 23 -4.37 10.46 7.24
C THR A 23 -5.01 11.83 7.36
N THR A 24 -5.13 12.55 6.25
CA THR A 24 -6.01 13.70 6.14
C THR A 24 -7.39 13.21 5.71
N ASN A 25 -8.46 13.86 6.19
CA ASN A 25 -9.83 13.46 5.88
C ASN A 25 -10.12 11.97 6.16
N ALA A 26 -9.75 11.50 7.36
CA ALA A 26 -9.83 10.09 7.77
C ALA A 26 -11.25 9.49 7.69
N ALA A 27 -12.29 10.30 7.60
CA ALA A 27 -13.67 9.85 7.35
C ALA A 27 -13.79 9.00 6.08
N ALA A 28 -12.94 9.25 5.07
CA ALA A 28 -12.87 8.48 3.84
C ALA A 28 -12.63 6.99 4.07
N LEU A 29 -11.88 6.60 5.12
CA LEU A 29 -11.61 5.20 5.47
C LEU A 29 -12.87 4.39 5.85
N SER A 30 -13.98 5.08 6.14
CA SER A 30 -15.26 4.48 6.49
C SER A 30 -16.27 4.50 5.35
N LYS A 31 -15.94 5.11 4.19
CA LYS A 31 -16.84 5.17 3.03
C LYS A 31 -17.24 3.77 2.58
N LYS A 32 -18.48 3.69 2.11
CA LYS A 32 -19.06 2.49 1.52
C LYS A 32 -18.97 2.61 0.00
N GLY A 33 -19.04 1.48 -0.71
CA GLY A 33 -19.16 1.48 -2.17
C GLY A 33 -20.60 1.71 -2.64
N PRO A 34 -20.80 1.81 -3.95
CA PRO A 34 -19.74 1.58 -4.96
C PRO A 34 -18.71 2.71 -4.98
N LEU A 35 -17.43 2.34 -4.76
CA LEU A 35 -16.34 3.32 -4.63
C LEU A 35 -15.12 2.90 -5.45
N LEU A 36 -14.62 3.80 -6.28
CA LEU A 36 -13.34 3.66 -6.98
C LEU A 36 -12.31 4.59 -6.33
N ILE A 37 -11.32 4.02 -5.66
CA ILE A 37 -10.16 4.74 -5.14
C ILE A 37 -9.19 4.92 -6.29
N ALA A 38 -8.94 6.17 -6.68
CA ALA A 38 -8.02 6.53 -7.75
C ALA A 38 -6.78 7.20 -7.15
N SER A 39 -5.61 6.52 -7.24
CA SER A 39 -4.40 6.95 -6.52
C SER A 39 -3.19 7.06 -7.43
N ASN A 40 -2.15 7.81 -6.97
CA ASN A 40 -0.78 7.69 -7.45
C ASN A 40 -0.16 6.36 -6.98
N HIS A 41 1.03 6.00 -7.48
CA HIS A 41 1.65 4.69 -7.21
C HIS A 41 3.15 4.80 -6.91
N PRO A 42 3.54 5.34 -5.76
CA PRO A 42 4.95 5.60 -5.47
C PRO A 42 5.73 4.41 -4.90
N ASN A 43 5.08 3.38 -4.33
CA ASN A 43 5.80 2.31 -3.61
C ASN A 43 5.20 0.91 -3.78
N SER A 44 4.92 0.56 -5.02
CA SER A 44 4.56 -0.79 -5.45
C SER A 44 3.47 -1.45 -4.58
N PHE A 45 3.63 -2.71 -4.20
CA PHE A 45 2.63 -3.49 -3.47
C PHE A 45 2.31 -2.91 -2.07
N LEU A 46 3.24 -2.18 -1.46
CA LEU A 46 3.03 -1.55 -0.15
C LEU A 46 1.89 -0.52 -0.17
N ASP A 47 1.72 0.22 -1.27
CA ASP A 47 0.62 1.19 -1.41
C ASP A 47 -0.74 0.52 -1.24
N ALA A 48 -0.93 -0.61 -1.93
CA ALA A 48 -2.18 -1.38 -1.86
C ALA A 48 -2.39 -1.99 -0.46
N ILE A 49 -1.34 -2.52 0.17
CA ILE A 49 -1.42 -3.11 1.52
C ILE A 49 -1.85 -2.06 2.55
N ILE A 50 -1.26 -0.86 2.51
CA ILE A 50 -1.58 0.22 3.45
C ILE A 50 -3.07 0.57 3.34
N LEU A 51 -3.56 0.85 2.13
CA LEU A 51 -4.97 1.17 1.93
C LEU A 51 -5.89 0.02 2.33
N ALA A 52 -5.57 -1.21 1.93
CA ALA A 52 -6.36 -2.40 2.27
C ALA A 52 -6.44 -2.65 3.79
N CYS A 53 -5.37 -2.36 4.53
CA CYS A 53 -5.33 -2.50 5.98
C CYS A 53 -6.10 -1.40 6.71
N LEU A 54 -6.10 -0.17 6.20
CA LEU A 54 -6.70 0.98 6.87
C LEU A 54 -8.21 1.11 6.61
N PHE A 55 -8.68 0.86 5.39
CA PHE A 55 -10.11 0.91 5.11
C PHE A 55 -10.88 -0.12 5.95
N LYS A 56 -12.05 0.27 6.45
CA LYS A 56 -12.89 -0.64 7.24
C LYS A 56 -13.42 -1.81 6.40
N ARG A 57 -13.85 -1.51 5.18
CA ARG A 57 -14.36 -2.52 4.23
C ARG A 57 -13.23 -3.15 3.39
N PRO A 58 -13.42 -4.37 2.89
CA PRO A 58 -12.47 -4.98 1.96
C PRO A 58 -12.32 -4.12 0.70
N ILE A 59 -11.07 -3.97 0.26
CA ILE A 59 -10.71 -3.34 -1.01
C ILE A 59 -10.28 -4.44 -1.99
N TYR A 60 -10.66 -4.27 -3.25
CA TYR A 60 -10.13 -5.03 -4.38
C TYR A 60 -9.13 -4.15 -5.12
N SER A 61 -7.89 -4.59 -5.26
CA SER A 61 -6.84 -3.83 -5.95
C SER A 61 -6.51 -4.44 -7.31
N LEU A 62 -6.08 -3.60 -8.24
CA LEU A 62 -5.63 -4.04 -9.55
C LEU A 62 -4.10 -4.16 -9.55
N ALA A 63 -3.58 -5.28 -10.05
CA ALA A 63 -2.16 -5.53 -10.21
C ALA A 63 -1.83 -6.01 -11.62
N ARG A 64 -0.57 -5.88 -12.02
CA ARG A 64 -0.09 -6.24 -13.36
C ARG A 64 -0.44 -7.68 -13.72
N GLY A 65 -0.90 -7.90 -14.95
CA GLY A 65 -1.32 -9.20 -15.47
C GLY A 65 -0.20 -10.24 -15.48
N ASP A 66 1.05 -9.82 -15.70
CA ASP A 66 2.21 -10.72 -15.68
C ASP A 66 2.46 -11.38 -14.31
N SER A 67 1.95 -10.81 -13.21
CA SER A 67 1.99 -11.42 -11.88
C SER A 67 1.07 -12.64 -11.74
N PHE A 68 0.16 -12.86 -12.68
CA PHE A 68 -0.83 -13.95 -12.66
C PHE A 68 -0.46 -15.15 -13.55
N LYS A 69 0.78 -15.26 -14.01
CA LYS A 69 1.24 -16.37 -14.86
C LYS A 69 1.26 -17.72 -14.14
N ASN A 70 1.55 -17.75 -12.85
CA ASN A 70 1.61 -18.96 -12.05
C ASN A 70 0.25 -19.23 -11.40
N LYS A 71 -0.32 -20.43 -11.57
CA LYS A 71 -1.65 -20.82 -11.04
C LYS A 71 -1.76 -20.67 -9.51
N TRP A 72 -0.70 -21.02 -8.76
CA TRP A 72 -0.69 -20.91 -7.30
C TRP A 72 -0.65 -19.44 -6.85
N ILE A 73 0.19 -18.63 -7.49
CA ILE A 73 0.27 -17.19 -7.24
C ILE A 73 -1.07 -16.53 -7.60
N THR A 74 -1.66 -16.88 -8.73
CA THR A 74 -2.98 -16.37 -9.14
C THR A 74 -4.05 -16.67 -8.09
N LYS A 75 -4.10 -17.91 -7.58
CA LYS A 75 -5.06 -18.30 -6.53
C LYS A 75 -4.84 -17.49 -5.24
N LEU A 76 -3.58 -17.26 -4.86
CA LEU A 76 -3.20 -16.44 -3.72
C LEU A 76 -3.64 -14.98 -3.91
N LEU A 77 -3.30 -14.38 -5.05
CA LEU A 77 -3.63 -12.98 -5.36
C LEU A 77 -5.15 -12.76 -5.38
N ILE A 78 -5.90 -13.62 -6.04
CA ILE A 78 -7.38 -13.56 -6.04
C ILE A 78 -7.93 -13.70 -4.61
N GLY A 79 -7.37 -14.62 -3.82
CA GLY A 79 -7.74 -14.79 -2.41
C GLY A 79 -7.45 -13.56 -1.54
N LEU A 80 -6.51 -12.71 -1.97
CA LEU A 80 -6.17 -11.42 -1.37
C LEU A 80 -6.96 -10.25 -1.99
N ASN A 81 -7.99 -10.49 -2.78
CA ASN A 81 -8.78 -9.48 -3.50
C ASN A 81 -7.95 -8.68 -4.52
N ILE A 82 -6.99 -9.31 -5.18
CA ILE A 82 -6.18 -8.68 -6.22
C ILE A 82 -6.62 -9.23 -7.58
N LEU A 83 -6.94 -8.34 -8.52
CA LEU A 83 -7.39 -8.66 -9.87
C LEU A 83 -6.31 -8.26 -10.89
N PRO A 84 -6.15 -9.02 -12.00
CA PRO A 84 -5.18 -8.69 -13.03
C PRO A 84 -5.62 -7.46 -13.84
N ILE A 85 -4.69 -6.61 -14.25
CA ILE A 85 -4.89 -5.57 -15.27
C ILE A 85 -3.71 -5.59 -16.24
N TYR A 86 -3.99 -5.56 -17.53
CA TYR A 86 -2.99 -5.67 -18.58
C TYR A 86 -2.70 -4.31 -19.20
N ARG A 87 -1.43 -4.07 -19.50
CA ARG A 87 -0.93 -2.84 -20.14
C ARG A 87 -0.62 -3.11 -21.60
N LEU A 88 -0.56 -2.05 -22.42
CA LEU A 88 -0.10 -2.13 -23.81
C LEU A 88 1.30 -2.76 -23.93
N SER A 89 2.17 -2.48 -22.97
CA SER A 89 3.52 -3.06 -22.91
C SER A 89 3.57 -4.57 -22.64
N GLU A 90 2.45 -5.16 -22.24
CA GLU A 90 2.32 -6.61 -21.97
C GLU A 90 1.73 -7.39 -23.16
N GLY A 91 1.57 -6.73 -24.32
CA GLY A 91 1.01 -7.26 -25.55
C GLY A 91 -0.40 -6.74 -25.82
N ALA A 92 -0.65 -6.32 -27.07
CA ALA A 92 -1.95 -5.78 -27.45
C ALA A 92 -3.08 -6.82 -27.35
N GLU A 93 -2.77 -8.10 -27.55
CA GLU A 93 -3.66 -9.23 -27.41
C GLU A 93 -4.20 -9.38 -25.98
N ASN A 94 -3.43 -8.98 -24.99
CA ASN A 94 -3.82 -9.05 -23.58
C ASN A 94 -4.80 -7.93 -23.16
N LEU A 95 -4.96 -6.90 -23.98
CA LEU A 95 -5.89 -5.80 -23.66
C LEU A 95 -7.35 -6.26 -23.64
N ASN A 96 -7.71 -7.28 -24.42
CA ASN A 96 -9.04 -7.86 -24.37
C ASN A 96 -9.37 -8.43 -22.99
N ASN A 97 -8.39 -8.95 -22.27
CA ASN A 97 -8.55 -9.45 -20.90
C ASN A 97 -8.94 -8.33 -19.90
N ASN A 98 -8.69 -7.07 -20.23
CA ASN A 98 -9.14 -5.94 -19.40
C ASN A 98 -10.66 -5.76 -19.40
N TYR A 99 -11.36 -6.20 -20.45
CA TYR A 99 -12.84 -6.18 -20.46
C TYR A 99 -13.37 -7.11 -19.36
N ASP A 100 -12.79 -8.31 -19.21
CA ASP A 100 -13.16 -9.25 -18.14
C ASP A 100 -12.86 -8.66 -16.77
N THR A 101 -11.72 -8.00 -16.63
CA THR A 101 -11.34 -7.34 -15.34
C THR A 101 -12.29 -6.20 -15.01
N PHE A 102 -12.65 -5.37 -15.98
CA PHE A 102 -13.60 -4.27 -15.77
C PHE A 102 -15.01 -4.81 -15.48
N THR A 103 -15.41 -5.91 -16.11
CA THR A 103 -16.67 -6.59 -15.79
C THR A 103 -16.67 -7.07 -14.33
N LYS A 104 -15.59 -7.72 -13.86
CA LYS A 104 -15.45 -8.09 -12.45
C LYS A 104 -15.48 -6.88 -11.51
N CYS A 105 -14.86 -5.77 -11.90
CA CYS A 105 -14.93 -4.53 -11.10
C CYS A 105 -16.36 -4.00 -11.01
N ARG A 106 -17.12 -4.01 -12.10
CA ARG A 106 -18.53 -3.60 -12.10
C ARG A 106 -19.41 -4.51 -11.26
N GLU A 107 -19.15 -5.83 -11.27
CA GLU A 107 -19.82 -6.77 -10.36
C GLU A 107 -19.53 -6.48 -8.88
N ILE A 108 -18.30 -6.08 -8.56
CA ILE A 108 -17.91 -5.64 -7.22
C ILE A 108 -18.66 -4.36 -6.85
N PHE A 109 -18.73 -3.39 -7.75
CA PHE A 109 -19.47 -2.14 -7.52
C PHE A 109 -20.97 -2.40 -7.33
N LYS A 110 -21.61 -3.26 -8.13
CA LYS A 110 -23.03 -3.66 -7.97
C LYS A 110 -23.32 -4.25 -6.57
N LYS A 111 -22.29 -4.81 -5.92
CA LYS A 111 -22.36 -5.31 -4.53
C LYS A 111 -21.90 -4.28 -3.49
N ASN A 112 -21.90 -2.99 -3.84
CA ASN A 112 -21.41 -1.92 -2.97
C ASN A 112 -19.95 -2.12 -2.52
N GLY A 113 -19.11 -2.70 -3.39
CA GLY A 113 -17.70 -2.95 -3.12
C GLY A 113 -16.82 -1.73 -3.41
N ILE A 114 -15.54 -1.89 -3.07
CA ILE A 114 -14.51 -0.85 -3.23
C ILE A 114 -13.40 -1.41 -4.11
N VAL A 115 -13.05 -0.70 -5.18
CA VAL A 115 -11.90 -1.03 -6.04
C VAL A 115 -10.85 0.05 -5.94
N LEU A 116 -9.57 -0.34 -5.89
CA LEU A 116 -8.40 0.52 -5.93
C LEU A 116 -7.72 0.40 -7.29
N ILE A 117 -7.53 1.51 -7.95
CA ILE A 117 -6.76 1.63 -9.18
C ILE A 117 -5.65 2.67 -9.02
N PHE A 118 -4.46 2.33 -9.48
CA PHE A 118 -3.34 3.26 -9.57
C PHE A 118 -3.37 3.93 -10.93
N SER A 119 -3.81 5.18 -10.97
CA SER A 119 -4.16 5.90 -12.20
C SER A 119 -2.97 6.23 -13.09
N GLU A 120 -1.75 6.20 -12.56
CA GLU A 120 -0.50 6.42 -13.31
C GLU A 120 -0.10 5.22 -14.17
N GLY A 121 -0.60 4.02 -13.86
CA GLY A 121 -0.29 2.80 -14.58
C GLY A 121 1.16 2.31 -14.45
N LEU A 122 2.01 2.97 -13.68
CA LEU A 122 3.40 2.61 -13.35
C LEU A 122 3.65 2.90 -11.88
N CYS A 123 4.52 2.11 -11.25
CA CYS A 123 5.08 2.40 -9.94
C CYS A 123 6.46 3.03 -10.13
N ILE A 124 6.72 4.17 -9.49
CA ILE A 124 8.06 4.79 -9.45
C ILE A 124 8.22 5.51 -8.11
N ASN A 125 9.37 5.28 -7.46
CA ASN A 125 9.75 5.89 -6.19
C ASN A 125 10.13 7.36 -6.38
N GLU A 126 9.13 8.24 -6.48
CA GLU A 126 9.33 9.68 -6.60
C GLU A 126 8.23 10.48 -5.89
N TRP A 127 8.53 11.70 -5.47
CA TRP A 127 7.58 12.68 -4.93
C TRP A 127 7.04 13.54 -6.07
N LYS A 128 6.21 12.94 -6.92
CA LYS A 128 5.68 13.62 -8.10
C LYS A 128 4.48 12.89 -8.64
N LEU A 129 3.43 13.61 -8.97
CA LEU A 129 2.30 13.06 -9.72
C LEU A 129 2.66 12.91 -11.20
N ARG A 130 2.52 11.73 -11.73
CA ARG A 130 2.75 11.41 -13.14
C ARG A 130 1.49 11.58 -14.00
N SER A 131 1.66 11.46 -15.30
CA SER A 131 0.53 11.49 -16.24
C SER A 131 -0.42 10.31 -16.00
N LEU A 132 -1.72 10.63 -15.88
CA LEU A 132 -2.75 9.64 -15.65
C LEU A 132 -3.06 8.87 -16.93
N LYS A 133 -3.31 7.57 -16.80
CA LYS A 133 -3.73 6.69 -17.90
C LYS A 133 -5.26 6.71 -18.03
N LYS A 134 -5.73 6.36 -19.21
CA LYS A 134 -7.18 6.35 -19.54
C LYS A 134 -7.99 5.25 -18.85
N GLY A 135 -7.31 4.27 -18.19
CA GLY A 135 -7.95 3.10 -17.58
C GLY A 135 -8.95 3.45 -16.49
N THR A 136 -8.61 4.41 -15.61
CA THR A 136 -9.49 4.86 -14.53
C THR A 136 -10.77 5.49 -15.07
N ALA A 137 -10.66 6.39 -16.07
CA ALA A 137 -11.79 7.00 -16.72
C ALA A 137 -12.67 5.96 -17.41
N ARG A 138 -12.09 5.04 -18.18
CA ARG A 138 -12.83 3.97 -18.86
C ARG A 138 -13.62 3.09 -17.89
N LEU A 139 -13.03 2.71 -16.77
CA LEU A 139 -13.73 1.92 -15.75
C LEU A 139 -14.87 2.72 -15.12
N ALA A 140 -14.67 4.01 -14.85
CA ALA A 140 -15.69 4.89 -14.29
C ALA A 140 -16.88 5.05 -15.27
N PHE A 141 -16.63 5.45 -16.51
CA PHE A 141 -17.68 5.64 -17.52
C PHE A 141 -18.45 4.36 -17.81
N SER A 142 -17.76 3.23 -18.03
CA SER A 142 -18.43 1.95 -18.26
C SER A 142 -19.27 1.49 -17.05
N SER A 143 -18.94 1.91 -15.85
CA SER A 143 -19.75 1.63 -14.67
C SER A 143 -20.99 2.52 -14.61
N TRP A 144 -20.85 3.80 -14.93
CA TRP A 144 -21.95 4.75 -14.98
C TRP A 144 -22.96 4.41 -16.10
N GLU A 145 -22.47 3.97 -17.27
CA GLU A 145 -23.31 3.48 -18.39
C GLU A 145 -24.18 2.28 -17.99
N GLU A 146 -23.67 1.40 -17.13
CA GLU A 146 -24.46 0.31 -16.56
C GLU A 146 -25.39 0.74 -15.40
N GLY A 147 -25.53 2.03 -15.14
CA GLY A 147 -26.41 2.57 -14.08
C GLY A 147 -25.85 2.43 -12.67
N ILE A 148 -24.56 2.12 -12.52
CA ILE A 148 -23.92 2.02 -11.21
C ILE A 148 -23.63 3.45 -10.70
N ASP A 149 -24.13 3.82 -9.53
CA ASP A 149 -23.85 5.12 -8.89
C ASP A 149 -22.44 5.15 -8.27
N LEU A 150 -21.43 5.01 -9.13
CA LEU A 150 -20.04 4.93 -8.74
C LEU A 150 -19.51 6.30 -8.31
N THR A 151 -18.94 6.33 -7.12
CA THR A 151 -18.20 7.48 -6.58
C THR A 151 -16.71 7.30 -6.78
N ILE A 152 -16.00 8.34 -7.21
CA ILE A 152 -14.55 8.37 -7.35
C ILE A 152 -13.95 9.05 -6.11
N LEU A 153 -12.94 8.44 -5.51
CA LEU A 153 -12.18 8.99 -4.37
C LEU A 153 -10.72 9.20 -4.78
N PRO A 154 -10.31 10.43 -5.11
CA PRO A 154 -8.90 10.76 -5.30
C PRO A 154 -8.11 10.53 -4.03
N THR A 155 -6.97 9.86 -4.12
CA THR A 155 -6.15 9.51 -2.96
C THR A 155 -4.67 9.71 -3.27
N GLY A 156 -4.01 10.59 -2.51
CA GLY A 156 -2.57 10.79 -2.57
C GLY A 156 -1.84 9.95 -1.52
N ILE A 157 -0.80 9.23 -1.95
CA ILE A 157 0.08 8.48 -1.08
C ILE A 157 1.47 9.12 -1.13
N ASN A 158 1.98 9.51 0.03
CA ASN A 158 3.27 10.18 0.14
C ASN A 158 4.11 9.49 1.21
N TYR A 159 5.39 9.31 0.94
CA TYR A 159 6.34 8.65 1.81
C TYR A 159 7.46 9.60 2.21
N HIS A 160 7.91 9.49 3.47
CA HIS A 160 9.15 10.09 3.90
C HIS A 160 10.38 9.48 3.20
N SER A 161 10.33 8.18 2.94
CA SER A 161 11.38 7.43 2.25
C SER A 161 10.77 6.19 1.60
N PHE A 162 11.26 5.82 0.44
CA PHE A 162 10.79 4.63 -0.28
C PHE A 162 11.52 3.36 0.15
N THR A 163 12.70 3.47 0.78
CA THR A 163 13.55 2.32 1.10
C THR A 163 13.81 2.12 2.60
N SER A 164 13.50 3.12 3.43
CA SER A 164 13.79 3.04 4.86
C SER A 164 12.75 2.21 5.62
N PHE A 165 13.20 1.27 6.45
CA PHE A 165 12.40 0.68 7.51
C PHE A 165 12.08 1.74 8.57
N GLY A 166 10.86 1.80 9.06
CA GLY A 166 10.44 2.83 10.03
C GLY A 166 10.08 4.16 9.36
N LYS A 167 9.54 4.13 8.16
CA LYS A 167 9.12 5.33 7.41
C LYS A 167 7.82 5.94 7.93
N ASN A 168 7.65 7.22 7.65
CA ASN A 168 6.37 7.90 7.77
C ASN A 168 5.64 7.86 6.44
N VAL A 169 4.31 7.70 6.51
CA VAL A 169 3.43 7.67 5.34
C VAL A 169 2.31 8.68 5.56
N GLN A 170 2.00 9.48 4.55
CA GLN A 170 0.84 10.37 4.55
C GLN A 170 -0.14 9.93 3.47
N LEU A 171 -1.39 9.75 3.88
CA LEU A 171 -2.51 9.44 3.02
C LEU A 171 -3.46 10.63 2.98
N ASN A 172 -3.57 11.25 1.83
CA ASN A 172 -4.41 12.41 1.63
C ASN A 172 -5.62 12.03 0.80
N PHE A 173 -6.83 12.15 1.37
CA PHE A 173 -8.06 11.86 0.68
C PHE A 173 -8.70 13.17 0.18
N GLY A 174 -8.96 13.24 -1.13
CA GLY A 174 -9.56 14.39 -1.79
C GLY A 174 -11.09 14.38 -1.75
N ASN A 175 -11.67 15.35 -2.43
CA ASN A 175 -13.12 15.43 -2.62
C ASN A 175 -13.58 14.33 -3.55
N THR A 176 -14.66 13.67 -3.18
CA THR A 176 -15.26 12.67 -4.05
C THR A 176 -16.08 13.35 -5.15
N PHE A 177 -16.08 12.75 -6.32
CA PHE A 177 -16.92 13.17 -7.44
C PHE A 177 -17.58 11.95 -8.10
N ASN A 178 -18.60 12.20 -8.89
CA ASN A 178 -19.36 11.17 -9.58
C ASN A 178 -19.78 11.64 -11.00
N TRP A 179 -20.64 10.87 -11.65
CA TRP A 179 -21.08 11.09 -13.01
C TRP A 179 -21.80 12.43 -13.25
N ASN A 180 -22.39 13.07 -12.21
CA ASN A 180 -23.11 14.33 -12.34
C ASN A 180 -22.22 15.47 -12.86
N GLU A 181 -20.89 15.30 -12.77
CA GLU A 181 -19.92 16.29 -13.22
C GLU A 181 -19.45 16.08 -14.67
N PHE A 182 -20.00 15.08 -15.35
CA PHE A 182 -19.63 14.74 -16.73
C PHE A 182 -20.85 14.58 -17.63
N ASP A 183 -20.69 14.87 -18.93
CA ASP A 183 -21.72 14.57 -19.92
C ASP A 183 -21.77 13.04 -20.16
N ARG A 184 -22.92 12.44 -19.85
CA ARG A 184 -23.15 11.00 -19.99
C ARG A 184 -23.34 10.52 -21.40
N LYS A 185 -23.72 11.41 -22.32
CA LYS A 185 -24.19 11.00 -23.65
C LYS A 185 -23.06 10.61 -24.58
N ASN A 186 -21.83 11.00 -24.28
CA ASN A 186 -20.70 10.79 -25.17
C ASN A 186 -19.46 10.33 -24.36
N MET A 187 -19.28 9.00 -24.16
CA MET A 187 -17.99 8.45 -23.72
C MET A 187 -17.00 8.48 -24.89
N ASP A 188 -16.59 9.69 -25.24
CA ASP A 188 -15.58 9.93 -26.27
C ASP A 188 -14.21 10.30 -25.67
N GLY A 189 -13.27 10.63 -26.53
CA GLY A 189 -11.93 11.06 -26.11
C GLY A 189 -11.95 12.36 -25.29
N VAL A 190 -12.94 13.22 -25.48
CA VAL A 190 -13.10 14.49 -24.78
C VAL A 190 -13.53 14.26 -23.35
N SER A 191 -14.55 13.42 -23.11
CA SER A 191 -15.02 13.06 -21.78
C SER A 191 -13.94 12.36 -20.96
N ILE A 192 -13.17 11.45 -21.55
CA ILE A 192 -12.02 10.81 -20.91
C ILE A 192 -10.96 11.84 -20.51
N ASN A 193 -10.69 12.83 -21.36
CA ASN A 193 -9.73 13.88 -21.04
C ASN A 193 -10.24 14.80 -19.93
N GLN A 194 -11.53 15.16 -19.94
CA GLN A 194 -12.16 15.93 -18.86
C GLN A 194 -12.05 15.20 -17.51
N PHE A 195 -12.36 13.90 -17.49
CA PHE A 195 -12.20 13.07 -16.29
C PHE A 195 -10.76 13.08 -15.79
N ASN A 196 -9.80 12.83 -16.69
CA ASN A 196 -8.38 12.80 -16.31
C ASN A 196 -7.88 14.17 -15.84
N THR A 197 -8.36 15.27 -16.44
CA THR A 197 -8.03 16.63 -16.00
C THR A 197 -8.57 16.89 -14.60
N LYS A 198 -9.84 16.53 -14.34
CA LYS A 198 -10.42 16.67 -12.99
C LYS A 198 -9.68 15.82 -11.97
N LEU A 199 -9.47 14.55 -12.26
CA LEU A 199 -8.74 13.65 -11.36
C LEU A 199 -7.30 14.14 -11.11
N LYS A 200 -6.63 14.64 -12.14
CA LYS A 200 -5.29 15.21 -12.02
C LYS A 200 -5.28 16.44 -11.11
N ASN A 201 -6.25 17.34 -11.26
CA ASN A 201 -6.36 18.54 -10.43
C ASN A 201 -6.55 18.17 -8.94
N GLU A 202 -7.43 17.21 -8.65
CA GLU A 202 -7.61 16.70 -7.30
C GLU A 202 -6.31 16.07 -6.75
N LEU A 203 -5.66 15.17 -7.51
CA LEU A 203 -4.44 14.49 -7.08
C LEU A 203 -3.24 15.44 -6.94
N THR A 204 -3.16 16.51 -7.71
CA THR A 204 -2.08 17.51 -7.60
C THR A 204 -2.01 18.15 -6.22
N ASN A 205 -3.16 18.31 -5.57
CA ASN A 205 -3.25 18.86 -4.21
C ASN A 205 -2.99 17.80 -3.11
N LEU A 206 -2.97 16.51 -3.46
CA LEU A 206 -2.85 15.40 -2.52
C LEU A 206 -1.47 14.74 -2.56
N VAL A 207 -0.77 14.87 -3.68
CA VAL A 207 0.56 14.29 -3.93
C VAL A 207 1.60 15.37 -3.83
N GLU A 208 2.62 15.12 -3.03
CA GLU A 208 3.72 16.08 -2.87
C GLU A 208 4.56 16.16 -4.16
N HIS A 209 5.05 17.37 -4.45
CA HIS A 209 5.97 17.62 -5.54
C HIS A 209 7.29 18.11 -4.99
N ILE A 210 8.26 17.19 -4.83
CA ILE A 210 9.55 17.47 -4.21
C ILE A 210 10.64 16.82 -5.06
N ASP A 211 11.72 17.53 -5.32
CA ASP A 211 12.92 16.93 -5.94
C ASP A 211 13.54 15.93 -4.96
N SER A 212 13.92 14.77 -5.46
CA SER A 212 14.56 13.70 -4.67
C SER A 212 15.87 14.12 -3.99
N LYS A 213 16.51 15.19 -4.48
CA LYS A 213 17.73 15.78 -3.92
C LYS A 213 17.45 16.80 -2.81
N ASP A 214 16.21 17.29 -2.71
CA ASP A 214 15.82 18.27 -1.68
C ASP A 214 15.47 17.57 -0.36
N ILE A 215 16.52 17.09 0.31
CA ILE A 215 16.43 16.38 1.59
C ILE A 215 15.84 17.28 2.69
N GLU A 216 16.06 18.59 2.62
CA GLU A 216 15.57 19.53 3.63
C GLU A 216 14.05 19.64 3.57
N THR A 217 13.47 19.83 2.38
CA THR A 217 12.01 19.85 2.21
C THR A 217 11.39 18.51 2.59
N ILE A 218 12.01 17.38 2.22
CA ILE A 218 11.54 16.04 2.63
C ILE A 218 11.52 15.93 4.16
N LYS A 219 12.59 16.36 4.84
CA LYS A 219 12.65 16.37 6.30
C LYS A 219 11.54 17.23 6.91
N ASN A 220 11.44 18.48 6.50
CA ASN A 220 10.49 19.43 7.06
C ASN A 220 9.04 18.95 6.90
N LYS A 221 8.73 18.32 5.78
CA LYS A 221 7.37 17.86 5.45
C LYS A 221 6.96 16.56 6.13
N PHE A 222 7.88 15.61 6.23
CA PHE A 222 7.56 14.25 6.66
C PHE A 222 8.13 13.84 8.01
N SER A 223 9.05 14.61 8.61
CA SER A 223 9.64 14.24 9.90
C SER A 223 8.61 14.27 11.03
N THR A 224 8.68 13.25 11.85
CA THR A 224 7.89 13.15 13.07
C THR A 224 8.82 12.83 14.24
N SER A 225 9.45 13.84 14.80
CA SER A 225 10.34 13.63 15.96
C SER A 225 9.53 13.15 17.18
N PRO A 226 9.87 12.02 17.79
CA PRO A 226 9.26 11.62 19.04
C PRO A 226 9.68 12.59 20.15
N SER A 227 8.81 12.80 21.16
CA SER A 227 9.14 13.63 22.32
C SER A 227 10.36 13.11 23.07
N ALA A 228 11.07 13.99 23.78
CA ALA A 228 12.26 13.62 24.58
C ALA A 228 11.93 12.53 25.59
N ILE A 229 10.77 12.62 26.25
CA ILE A 229 10.29 11.59 27.19
C ILE A 229 10.13 10.23 26.49
N LYS A 230 9.50 10.20 25.33
CA LYS A 230 9.33 8.96 24.55
C LYS A 230 10.68 8.37 24.10
N LYS A 231 11.64 9.23 23.70
CA LYS A 231 13.00 8.80 23.37
C LYS A 231 13.70 8.16 24.56
N GLY A 232 13.61 8.79 25.74
CA GLY A 232 14.21 8.27 26.97
C GLY A 232 13.61 6.92 27.38
N LEU A 233 12.28 6.82 27.45
CA LEU A 233 11.59 5.57 27.81
C LEU A 233 11.88 4.40 26.87
N LEU A 234 12.00 4.66 25.57
CA LEU A 234 12.22 3.64 24.56
C LEU A 234 13.72 3.38 24.27
N PHE A 235 14.64 4.08 24.92
CA PHE A 235 16.07 3.96 24.61
C PHE A 235 16.58 2.52 24.75
N PHE A 236 16.45 1.91 25.95
CA PHE A 236 16.89 0.53 26.19
C PHE A 236 16.10 -0.50 25.36
N PRO A 237 14.75 -0.48 25.33
CA PRO A 237 13.98 -1.37 24.43
C PRO A 237 14.40 -1.27 22.96
N SER A 238 14.69 -0.08 22.49
CA SER A 238 15.15 0.16 21.13
C SER A 238 16.53 -0.45 20.84
N LEU A 239 17.46 -0.29 21.77
CA LEU A 239 18.81 -0.85 21.63
C LEU A 239 18.75 -2.38 21.58
N ILE A 240 18.01 -3.00 22.49
CA ILE A 240 17.77 -4.46 22.50
C ILE A 240 17.09 -4.88 21.21
N GLY A 241 16.05 -4.16 20.78
CA GLY A 241 15.31 -4.44 19.54
C GLY A 241 16.21 -4.40 18.31
N LYS A 242 17.12 -3.43 18.22
CA LYS A 242 18.11 -3.35 17.14
C LYS A 242 18.98 -4.61 17.05
N TRP A 243 19.57 -5.03 18.16
CA TRP A 243 20.51 -6.14 18.16
C TRP A 243 19.81 -7.49 17.97
N ILE A 244 18.67 -7.70 18.60
CA ILE A 244 17.94 -8.96 18.47
C ILE A 244 17.43 -9.14 17.03
N HIS A 245 16.95 -8.09 16.34
CA HIS A 245 16.41 -8.23 15.00
C HIS A 245 17.47 -8.11 13.88
N ALA A 246 18.68 -7.66 14.18
CA ALA A 246 19.75 -7.52 13.19
C ALA A 246 20.06 -8.84 12.44
N PRO A 247 20.11 -10.03 13.08
CA PRO A 247 20.39 -11.29 12.38
C PRO A 247 19.32 -11.67 11.33
N LEU A 248 18.08 -11.29 11.53
CA LEU A 248 17.02 -11.47 10.54
C LEU A 248 17.01 -10.33 9.51
N TYR A 249 17.04 -9.09 9.98
CA TYR A 249 16.80 -7.92 9.14
C TYR A 249 17.93 -7.66 8.14
N LEU A 250 19.20 -7.69 8.58
CA LEU A 250 20.34 -7.31 7.72
C LEU A 250 20.55 -8.25 6.52
N PRO A 251 20.48 -9.58 6.65
CA PRO A 251 20.55 -10.48 5.51
C PRO A 251 19.39 -10.27 4.53
N LEU A 252 18.16 -10.13 5.05
CA LEU A 252 16.98 -9.90 4.20
C LEU A 252 17.04 -8.56 3.48
N GLN A 253 17.52 -7.52 4.13
CA GLN A 253 17.75 -6.21 3.53
C GLN A 253 18.74 -6.30 2.35
N LYS A 254 19.90 -6.93 2.58
CA LYS A 254 20.93 -7.10 1.54
C LYS A 254 20.43 -7.96 0.39
N TRP A 255 19.75 -9.05 0.70
CA TRP A 255 19.19 -9.94 -0.32
C TRP A 255 18.12 -9.24 -1.16
N SER A 256 17.18 -8.57 -0.50
CA SER A 256 16.11 -7.81 -1.21
C SER A 256 16.71 -6.77 -2.13
N TRP A 257 17.72 -6.02 -1.68
CA TRP A 257 18.40 -5.02 -2.50
C TRP A 257 19.04 -5.63 -3.74
N LYS A 258 19.75 -6.76 -3.55
CA LYS A 258 20.40 -7.49 -4.65
C LYS A 258 19.36 -8.10 -5.62
N ALA A 259 18.28 -8.67 -5.10
CA ALA A 259 17.27 -9.39 -5.89
C ALA A 259 16.49 -8.48 -6.85
N VAL A 260 16.22 -7.22 -6.44
CA VAL A 260 15.47 -6.27 -7.26
C VAL A 260 16.31 -5.14 -7.84
N GLY A 261 17.62 -5.17 -7.68
CA GLY A 261 18.54 -4.15 -8.24
C GLY A 261 18.27 -2.73 -7.72
N GLY A 262 17.73 -2.58 -6.50
CA GLY A 262 17.43 -1.28 -5.92
C GLY A 262 16.27 -0.53 -6.58
N ASN A 263 15.40 -1.21 -7.32
CA ASN A 263 14.24 -0.62 -8.00
C ASN A 263 13.05 -0.37 -7.06
N ASP A 264 11.96 0.14 -7.63
CA ASP A 264 10.72 0.54 -6.95
C ASP A 264 9.99 -0.60 -6.21
N HIS A 265 10.43 -1.85 -6.35
CA HIS A 265 9.85 -3.03 -5.70
C HIS A 265 10.60 -3.44 -4.42
N TYR A 266 11.75 -2.83 -4.13
CA TYR A 266 12.60 -3.19 -2.98
C TYR A 266 11.82 -3.30 -1.67
N ASP A 267 11.06 -2.27 -1.35
CA ASP A 267 10.31 -2.17 -0.11
C ASP A 267 9.23 -3.25 0.01
N SER A 268 8.55 -3.53 -1.10
CA SER A 268 7.53 -4.58 -1.17
C SER A 268 8.11 -5.98 -0.99
N VAL A 269 9.28 -6.24 -1.53
CA VAL A 269 9.98 -7.52 -1.36
C VAL A 269 10.45 -7.67 0.09
N LEU A 270 11.07 -6.64 0.65
CA LEU A 270 11.56 -6.67 2.03
C LEU A 270 10.42 -6.89 3.04
N ILE A 271 9.32 -6.13 2.94
CA ILE A 271 8.18 -6.31 3.86
C ILE A 271 7.51 -7.67 3.69
N GLY A 272 7.41 -8.18 2.45
CA GLY A 272 6.87 -9.50 2.17
C GLY A 272 7.70 -10.62 2.81
N LEU A 273 9.02 -10.56 2.68
CA LEU A 273 9.93 -11.52 3.32
C LEU A 273 9.88 -11.44 4.85
N LEU A 274 9.91 -10.23 5.40
CA LEU A 274 9.77 -10.05 6.84
C LEU A 274 8.43 -10.59 7.33
N PHE A 275 7.33 -10.34 6.62
CA PHE A 275 6.01 -10.83 7.00
C PHE A 275 5.94 -12.37 7.05
N ILE A 276 6.59 -13.04 6.09
CA ILE A 276 6.62 -14.52 6.02
C ILE A 276 7.58 -15.11 7.04
N LEU A 277 8.79 -14.55 7.18
CA LEU A 277 9.87 -15.16 7.97
C LEU A 277 9.84 -14.78 9.46
N TYR A 278 9.22 -13.66 9.81
CA TYR A 278 9.18 -13.20 11.19
C TYR A 278 8.47 -14.17 12.15
N PRO A 279 7.34 -14.81 11.82
CA PRO A 279 6.75 -15.84 12.69
C PRO A 279 7.69 -17.02 12.98
N PHE A 280 8.46 -17.46 11.99
CA PHE A 280 9.47 -18.51 12.18
C PHE A 280 10.60 -18.04 13.09
N TYR A 281 11.04 -16.79 12.93
CA TYR A 281 12.03 -16.20 13.81
C TYR A 281 11.56 -16.15 15.26
N LEU A 282 10.33 -15.73 15.52
CA LEU A 282 9.72 -15.78 16.85
C LEU A 282 9.66 -17.19 17.40
N SER A 283 9.31 -18.17 16.57
CA SER A 283 9.23 -19.59 16.97
C SER A 283 10.60 -20.15 17.38
N ILE A 284 11.69 -19.73 16.72
CA ILE A 284 13.06 -20.13 17.12
C ILE A 284 13.37 -19.64 18.53
N PHE A 285 13.11 -18.35 18.84
CA PHE A 285 13.32 -17.82 20.18
C PHE A 285 12.44 -18.52 21.22
N SER A 286 11.19 -18.80 20.87
CA SER A 286 10.26 -19.51 21.73
C SER A 286 10.75 -20.92 22.04
N PHE A 287 11.25 -21.65 21.04
CA PHE A 287 11.81 -22.99 21.21
C PHE A 287 13.04 -22.97 22.10
N VAL A 288 13.96 -22.00 21.90
CA VAL A 288 15.15 -21.85 22.76
C VAL A 288 14.75 -21.64 24.22
N ILE A 289 13.81 -20.72 24.49
CA ILE A 289 13.36 -20.49 25.88
C ILE A 289 12.71 -21.73 26.46
N TYR A 290 11.88 -22.45 25.70
CA TYR A 290 11.26 -23.68 26.15
C TYR A 290 12.30 -24.75 26.51
N ALA A 291 13.33 -24.92 25.70
CA ALA A 291 14.37 -25.91 25.92
C ALA A 291 15.19 -25.65 27.20
N PHE A 292 15.37 -24.38 27.60
CA PHE A 292 16.15 -24.04 28.82
C PHE A 292 15.28 -23.90 30.06
N VAL A 293 14.02 -23.48 29.94
CA VAL A 293 13.18 -23.11 31.10
C VAL A 293 12.01 -24.08 31.30
N GLY A 294 11.61 -24.82 30.26
CA GLY A 294 10.59 -25.87 30.36
C GLY A 294 9.18 -25.37 30.79
N SER A 295 8.89 -24.08 30.64
CA SER A 295 7.72 -23.43 31.20
C SER A 295 6.96 -22.59 30.14
N TRP A 296 5.79 -22.07 30.50
CA TRP A 296 4.95 -21.20 29.64
C TRP A 296 5.67 -19.92 29.15
N TYR A 297 6.85 -19.58 29.66
CA TYR A 297 7.68 -18.45 29.21
C TYR A 297 8.05 -18.50 27.73
N TRP A 298 7.90 -19.64 27.03
CA TRP A 298 8.06 -19.74 25.59
C TRP A 298 7.14 -18.82 24.79
N MET A 299 6.04 -18.33 25.38
CA MET A 299 5.13 -17.37 24.75
C MET A 299 5.67 -15.94 24.73
N ILE A 300 6.62 -15.61 25.62
CA ILE A 300 7.14 -14.24 25.77
C ILE A 300 7.68 -13.65 24.46
N PRO A 301 8.46 -14.37 23.62
CA PRO A 301 8.95 -13.82 22.35
C PRO A 301 7.87 -13.30 21.42
N PHE A 302 6.71 -13.94 21.36
CA PHE A 302 5.61 -13.51 20.49
C PHE A 302 5.05 -12.14 20.85
N LEU A 303 5.20 -11.69 22.08
CA LEU A 303 4.78 -10.36 22.54
C LEU A 303 5.96 -9.40 22.63
N LEU A 304 7.06 -9.83 23.25
CA LEU A 304 8.18 -8.97 23.57
C LEU A 304 8.97 -8.54 22.31
N LEU A 305 9.31 -9.47 21.40
CA LEU A 305 10.12 -9.14 20.23
C LEU A 305 9.42 -8.13 19.30
N PRO A 306 8.13 -8.26 18.95
CA PRO A 306 7.43 -7.23 18.19
C PRO A 306 7.41 -5.85 18.87
N LEU A 307 7.29 -5.80 20.21
CA LEU A 307 7.34 -4.54 20.95
C LEU A 307 8.75 -3.92 20.90
N LEU A 308 9.80 -4.73 20.99
CA LEU A 308 11.19 -4.25 20.85
C LEU A 308 11.47 -3.75 19.42
N ALA A 309 10.96 -4.44 18.38
CA ALA A 309 11.05 -3.98 17.00
C ALA A 309 10.32 -2.65 16.82
N TRP A 310 9.11 -2.51 17.35
CA TRP A 310 8.36 -1.26 17.36
C TRP A 310 9.13 -0.15 18.10
N ALA A 311 9.68 -0.41 19.27
CA ALA A 311 10.46 0.56 20.02
C ALA A 311 11.66 1.08 19.21
N PHE A 312 12.37 0.18 18.51
CA PHE A 312 13.47 0.56 17.61
C PHE A 312 12.98 1.51 16.50
N VAL A 313 11.87 1.17 15.84
CA VAL A 313 11.30 2.00 14.78
C VAL A 313 10.90 3.39 15.29
N GLN A 314 10.35 3.49 16.52
CA GLN A 314 9.96 4.77 17.09
C GLN A 314 11.13 5.71 17.38
N THR A 315 12.30 5.18 17.67
CA THR A 315 13.48 5.96 18.09
C THR A 315 14.57 6.08 17.04
N LYS A 316 14.56 5.21 16.00
CA LYS A 316 15.50 5.26 14.88
C LYS A 316 15.53 6.66 14.27
N ARG A 317 16.71 7.16 13.91
CA ARG A 317 16.85 8.42 13.14
C ARG A 317 16.17 8.26 11.79
N GLU A 318 15.49 9.32 11.34
CA GLU A 318 14.74 9.31 10.06
C GLU A 318 15.68 9.51 8.87
N PHE A 319 16.79 10.21 9.08
CA PHE A 319 17.79 10.58 8.08
C PHE A 319 19.19 10.31 8.61
#